data_e909c7a824b14fc5096ce4d7d03ffe33
#
_entry.id   e909c7a824b14fc5096ce4d7d03ffe33
#
_cell.length_a   1.000
_cell.length_b   1.000
_cell.length_c   1.000
_cell.angle_alpha   90.00
_cell.angle_beta   90.00
_cell.angle_gamma   90.00
#
_symmetry.space_group_name_H-M   'P 1'
#
loop_
_entity.id
_entity.type
_entity.pdbx_description
1 polymer ?
#
loop_
_entity_poly.entity_id
_entity_poly.type
_entity_poly.pdbx_seq_one_letter_code
_entity_poly.pdbx_strand_id
1 'polypeptide(L)'
;MRISIDFGITVIDSLAQESNGNLQHHMMLSGREPDELLINEILNNLDIKEDIKHISLTGGKHKNIGNSLNGIPVTHVNEVDAIGEGAVRLSGVDKSKPSIIVSAGSGTACILSKDNEFIHCSGTGIGGGTVLGLSKLLLNTSDPEEIGLLAKQGNTNGVDLIIEDVVSGPIGLLPKDTTAVNFGRVSKTKELPSREDIAAGIINLVGQTAARIATSVALTYQATDIIVVGRTPTFDNLRSSLEQAALITNFTPHFPKNGEYASALGALIIGNK
;
A
#
# COMPACT_ATOMS: atom_id res chain seq x y z
N MET A 1 -10.64 2.12 26.47
CA MET A 1 -9.99 1.72 25.22
C MET A 1 -10.63 2.44 24.04
N ARG A 2 -9.88 2.72 22.96
CA ARG A 2 -10.37 3.30 21.69
C ARG A 2 -10.01 2.35 20.58
N ILE A 3 -10.89 2.20 19.59
CA ILE A 3 -10.70 1.25 18.49
C ILE A 3 -10.83 1.98 17.16
N SER A 4 -10.04 1.61 16.20
CA SER A 4 -10.25 1.99 14.80
C SER A 4 -10.27 0.77 13.90
N ILE A 5 -11.06 0.83 12.82
CA ILE A 5 -11.19 -0.22 11.83
C ILE A 5 -11.09 0.40 10.45
N ASP A 6 -10.16 -0.11 9.65
CA ASP A 6 -10.03 0.18 8.21
C ASP A 6 -10.57 -1.00 7.41
N PHE A 7 -11.66 -0.79 6.69
CA PHE A 7 -12.28 -1.80 5.81
C PHE A 7 -11.62 -1.78 4.43
N GLY A 8 -10.44 -2.36 4.33
CA GLY A 8 -9.76 -2.52 3.03
C GLY A 8 -10.46 -3.55 2.12
N ILE A 9 -10.16 -3.50 0.82
CA ILE A 9 -10.73 -4.40 -0.20
C ILE A 9 -10.33 -5.85 0.06
N THR A 10 -9.07 -6.10 0.40
CA THR A 10 -8.51 -7.45 0.60
C THR A 10 -8.40 -7.82 2.07
N VAL A 11 -8.12 -6.85 2.92
CA VAL A 11 -7.81 -7.03 4.34
C VAL A 11 -8.49 -5.93 5.15
N ILE A 12 -8.98 -6.29 6.32
CA ILE A 12 -9.48 -5.38 7.34
C ILE A 12 -8.40 -5.26 8.42
N ASP A 13 -8.00 -4.02 8.71
CA ASP A 13 -7.07 -3.70 9.79
C ASP A 13 -7.80 -3.06 10.96
N SER A 14 -7.57 -3.56 12.16
CA SER A 14 -8.10 -2.98 13.39
C SER A 14 -6.99 -2.67 14.37
N LEU A 15 -7.09 -1.50 15.01
CA LEU A 15 -6.21 -1.06 16.08
C LEU A 15 -7.01 -0.82 17.34
N ALA A 16 -6.54 -1.36 18.43
CA ALA A 16 -7.05 -1.04 19.77
C ALA A 16 -5.98 -0.28 20.55
N GLN A 17 -6.35 0.88 21.09
CA GLN A 17 -5.50 1.69 21.94
C GLN A 17 -5.99 1.66 23.39
N GLU A 18 -5.16 1.14 24.28
CA GLU A 18 -5.39 1.14 25.71
C GLU A 18 -5.22 2.54 26.32
N SER A 19 -5.72 2.73 27.54
CA SER A 19 -5.61 4.02 28.27
C SER A 19 -4.16 4.42 28.55
N ASN A 20 -3.24 3.44 28.64
CA ASN A 20 -1.80 3.66 28.81
C ASN A 20 -1.09 4.03 27.48
N GLY A 21 -1.81 4.07 26.36
CA GLY A 21 -1.29 4.37 25.03
C GLY A 21 -0.80 3.16 24.25
N ASN A 22 -0.85 1.95 24.82
CA ASN A 22 -0.44 0.72 24.15
C ASN A 22 -1.33 0.43 22.94
N LEU A 23 -0.74 -0.01 21.81
CA LEU A 23 -1.46 -0.32 20.58
C LEU A 23 -1.41 -1.83 20.32
N GLN A 24 -2.58 -2.40 20.05
CA GLN A 24 -2.73 -3.76 19.56
C GLN A 24 -3.25 -3.69 18.11
N HIS A 25 -2.59 -4.40 17.19
CA HIS A 25 -3.01 -4.54 15.80
C HIS A 25 -3.57 -5.94 15.56
N HIS A 26 -4.72 -6.01 14.91
CA HIS A 26 -5.30 -7.25 14.44
C HIS A 26 -5.71 -7.11 12.97
N MET A 27 -5.49 -8.15 12.20
CA MET A 27 -5.78 -8.23 10.77
C MET A 27 -6.68 -9.42 10.47
N MET A 28 -7.65 -9.24 9.59
CA MET A 28 -8.45 -10.33 9.04
C MET A 28 -8.68 -10.13 7.54
N LEU A 29 -8.96 -11.22 6.81
CA LEU A 29 -9.30 -11.12 5.40
C LEU A 29 -10.69 -10.49 5.23
N SER A 30 -10.81 -9.61 4.24
CA SER A 30 -12.08 -9.02 3.85
C SER A 30 -12.91 -10.06 3.09
N GLY A 31 -14.06 -10.43 3.62
CA GLY A 31 -14.92 -11.47 3.03
C GLY A 31 -16.37 -11.04 2.81
N ARG A 32 -16.79 -9.92 3.42
CA ARG A 32 -18.15 -9.39 3.33
C ARG A 32 -18.17 -7.88 3.54
N GLU A 33 -19.31 -7.26 3.23
CA GLU A 33 -19.52 -5.83 3.46
C GLU A 33 -19.57 -5.51 4.95
N PRO A 34 -19.13 -4.30 5.35
CA PRO A 34 -19.23 -3.83 6.72
C PRO A 34 -20.66 -3.82 7.23
N ASP A 35 -20.88 -4.55 8.32
CA ASP A 35 -22.10 -4.55 9.12
C ASP A 35 -21.76 -4.65 10.61
N GLU A 36 -22.77 -4.51 11.48
CA GLU A 36 -22.58 -4.59 12.93
C GLU A 36 -22.07 -5.96 13.39
N LEU A 37 -22.45 -7.05 12.69
CA LEU A 37 -21.98 -8.40 13.00
C LEU A 37 -20.49 -8.54 12.73
N LEU A 38 -20.01 -7.99 11.62
CA LEU A 38 -18.58 -7.98 11.30
C LEU A 38 -17.77 -7.20 12.32
N ILE A 39 -18.27 -6.02 12.76
CA ILE A 39 -17.58 -5.27 13.81
C ILE A 39 -17.53 -6.08 15.11
N ASN A 40 -18.63 -6.70 15.53
CA ASN A 40 -18.63 -7.51 16.74
C ASN A 40 -17.65 -8.70 16.63
N GLU A 41 -17.53 -9.33 15.44
CA GLU A 41 -16.52 -10.35 15.19
C GLU A 41 -15.10 -9.81 15.33
N ILE A 42 -14.81 -8.62 14.76
CA ILE A 42 -13.51 -7.95 14.91
C ILE A 42 -13.22 -7.65 16.39
N LEU A 43 -14.20 -7.12 17.13
CA LEU A 43 -14.05 -6.81 18.54
C LEU A 43 -13.76 -8.05 19.38
N ASN A 44 -14.39 -9.18 19.06
CA ASN A 44 -14.14 -10.46 19.75
C ASN A 44 -12.73 -11.03 19.51
N ASN A 45 -12.08 -10.66 18.42
CA ASN A 45 -10.70 -11.06 18.09
C ASN A 45 -9.64 -10.14 18.70
N LEU A 46 -10.04 -9.00 19.29
CA LEU A 46 -9.15 -8.11 20.02
C LEU A 46 -9.09 -8.49 21.49
N ASP A 47 -7.91 -8.42 22.10
CA ASP A 47 -7.73 -8.61 23.56
C ASP A 47 -8.23 -7.37 24.31
N ILE A 48 -9.56 -7.24 24.43
CA ILE A 48 -10.21 -6.08 25.04
C ILE A 48 -10.17 -6.21 26.56
N LYS A 49 -9.34 -5.38 27.21
CA LYS A 49 -9.15 -5.35 28.68
C LYS A 49 -9.86 -4.20 29.37
N GLU A 50 -10.38 -3.24 28.62
CA GLU A 50 -11.01 -2.02 29.13
C GLU A 50 -12.31 -1.75 28.37
N ASP A 51 -13.20 -0.97 28.96
CA ASP A 51 -14.42 -0.52 28.27
C ASP A 51 -14.08 0.26 27.00
N ILE A 52 -14.74 -0.08 25.89
CA ILE A 52 -14.60 0.63 24.63
C ILE A 52 -15.34 1.97 24.76
N LYS A 53 -14.62 3.06 24.61
CA LYS A 53 -15.17 4.43 24.73
C LYS A 53 -15.55 5.01 23.37
N HIS A 54 -14.92 4.54 22.29
CA HIS A 54 -15.09 5.10 20.96
C HIS A 54 -14.59 4.13 19.87
N ILE A 55 -15.26 4.13 18.71
CA ILE A 55 -14.88 3.39 17.52
C ILE A 55 -14.74 4.37 16.35
N SER A 56 -13.61 4.34 15.65
CA SER A 56 -13.36 5.12 14.42
C SER A 56 -13.35 4.18 13.22
N LEU A 57 -14.12 4.49 12.18
CA LEU A 57 -14.25 3.65 11.00
C LEU A 57 -13.76 4.40 9.75
N THR A 58 -13.03 3.71 8.89
CA THR A 58 -12.57 4.20 7.58
C THR A 58 -12.57 3.09 6.54
N GLY A 59 -12.20 3.40 5.29
CA GLY A 59 -12.13 2.43 4.20
C GLY A 59 -13.46 2.22 3.48
N GLY A 60 -13.57 1.08 2.78
CA GLY A 60 -14.70 0.79 1.90
C GLY A 60 -16.02 0.59 2.65
N LYS A 61 -17.09 1.29 2.22
CA LYS A 61 -18.48 1.11 2.70
C LYS A 61 -18.68 1.24 4.23
N HIS A 62 -17.70 1.81 4.97
CA HIS A 62 -17.82 2.01 6.42
C HIS A 62 -19.06 2.80 6.83
N LYS A 63 -19.61 3.61 5.94
CA LYS A 63 -20.85 4.40 6.16
C LYS A 63 -22.13 3.58 6.23
N ASN A 64 -22.06 2.27 5.95
CA ASN A 64 -23.19 1.35 6.18
C ASN A 64 -23.45 1.15 7.68
N ILE A 65 -22.49 1.48 8.54
CA ILE A 65 -22.60 1.41 10.00
C ILE A 65 -23.21 2.73 10.50
N GLY A 66 -24.06 2.65 11.52
CA GLY A 66 -24.59 3.84 12.19
C GLY A 66 -23.53 4.61 13.00
N ASN A 67 -23.93 5.78 13.51
CA ASN A 67 -23.05 6.61 14.36
C ASN A 67 -22.95 6.09 15.82
N SER A 68 -23.52 4.94 16.12
CA SER A 68 -23.42 4.26 17.41
C SER A 68 -23.53 2.76 17.23
N LEU A 69 -22.75 1.99 17.97
CA LEU A 69 -22.79 0.53 18.06
C LEU A 69 -22.90 0.12 19.53
N ASN A 70 -24.00 -0.55 19.92
CA ASN A 70 -24.24 -0.98 21.31
C ASN A 70 -24.05 0.14 22.36
N GLY A 71 -24.42 1.39 21.99
CA GLY A 71 -24.22 2.56 22.84
C GLY A 71 -22.84 3.18 22.80
N ILE A 72 -21.89 2.60 22.04
CA ILE A 72 -20.55 3.14 21.83
C ILE A 72 -20.60 4.13 20.67
N PRO A 73 -20.09 5.36 20.81
CA PRO A 73 -20.02 6.33 19.72
C PRO A 73 -19.14 5.83 18.57
N VAL A 74 -19.58 6.05 17.33
CA VAL A 74 -18.85 5.73 16.10
C VAL A 74 -18.58 7.01 15.31
N THR A 75 -17.33 7.21 14.91
CA THR A 75 -16.93 8.30 14.00
C THR A 75 -16.48 7.72 12.66
N HIS A 76 -17.01 8.29 11.58
CA HIS A 76 -16.63 7.96 10.21
C HIS A 76 -15.53 8.91 9.74
N VAL A 77 -14.35 8.36 9.47
CA VAL A 77 -13.17 9.11 9.03
C VAL A 77 -13.00 8.94 7.52
N ASN A 78 -12.76 10.04 6.81
CA ASN A 78 -12.45 9.99 5.38
C ASN A 78 -11.18 9.17 5.15
N GLU A 79 -11.17 8.28 4.15
CA GLU A 79 -10.07 7.36 3.90
C GLU A 79 -8.78 8.09 3.52
N VAL A 80 -8.87 9.18 2.72
CA VAL A 80 -7.70 9.97 2.31
C VAL A 80 -7.06 10.64 3.52
N ASP A 81 -7.88 11.20 4.42
CA ASP A 81 -7.40 11.82 5.65
C ASP A 81 -6.80 10.78 6.61
N ALA A 82 -7.42 9.61 6.71
CA ALA A 82 -6.93 8.51 7.54
C ALA A 82 -5.56 8.01 7.04
N ILE A 83 -5.41 7.74 5.74
CA ILE A 83 -4.13 7.37 5.14
C ILE A 83 -3.09 8.46 5.38
N GLY A 84 -3.46 9.71 5.12
CA GLY A 84 -2.59 10.87 5.27
C GLY A 84 -2.04 11.04 6.69
N GLU A 85 -2.93 11.11 7.68
CA GLU A 85 -2.56 11.29 9.09
C GLU A 85 -1.69 10.14 9.59
N GLY A 86 -2.06 8.89 9.26
CA GLY A 86 -1.31 7.72 9.68
C GLY A 86 0.08 7.65 9.04
N ALA A 87 0.20 7.93 7.75
CA ALA A 87 1.46 7.92 7.03
C ALA A 87 2.45 8.95 7.58
N VAL A 88 1.99 10.18 7.78
CA VAL A 88 2.82 11.25 8.36
C VAL A 88 3.21 10.92 9.80
N ARG A 89 2.28 10.40 10.59
CA ARG A 89 2.55 10.00 11.99
C ARG A 89 3.63 8.92 12.07
N LEU A 90 3.60 7.94 11.16
CA LEU A 90 4.56 6.82 11.16
C LEU A 90 5.92 7.22 10.59
N SER A 91 5.96 8.07 9.57
CA SER A 91 7.20 8.49 8.92
C SER A 91 7.96 9.57 9.68
N GLY A 92 7.27 10.39 10.47
CA GLY A 92 7.84 11.57 11.11
C GLY A 92 8.21 12.70 10.14
N VAL A 93 7.75 12.64 8.89
CA VAL A 93 7.97 13.71 7.90
C VAL A 93 7.24 14.99 8.32
N ASP A 94 7.87 16.13 8.09
CA ASP A 94 7.35 17.45 8.44
C ASP A 94 6.12 17.79 7.59
N LYS A 95 4.95 17.90 8.22
CA LYS A 95 3.67 18.26 7.57
C LYS A 95 3.66 19.66 6.93
N SER A 96 4.56 20.54 7.31
CA SER A 96 4.64 21.89 6.73
C SER A 96 5.19 21.89 5.31
N LYS A 97 5.86 20.80 4.89
CA LYS A 97 6.45 20.65 3.57
C LYS A 97 5.59 19.73 2.70
N PRO A 98 5.49 20.02 1.39
CA PRO A 98 4.82 19.11 0.48
C PRO A 98 5.50 17.74 0.48
N SER A 99 4.73 16.69 0.72
CA SER A 99 5.15 15.29 0.58
C SER A 99 4.08 14.48 -0.14
N ILE A 100 4.49 13.43 -0.84
CA ILE A 100 3.58 12.51 -1.49
C ILE A 100 3.47 11.24 -0.67
N ILE A 101 2.25 10.87 -0.32
CA ILE A 101 1.94 9.62 0.35
C ILE A 101 1.45 8.64 -0.72
N VAL A 102 2.12 7.51 -0.83
CA VAL A 102 1.74 6.40 -1.71
C VAL A 102 1.09 5.33 -0.86
N SER A 103 -0.21 5.19 -0.97
CA SER A 103 -0.93 4.07 -0.38
C SER A 103 -0.89 2.89 -1.35
N ALA A 104 0.04 1.96 -1.12
CA ALA A 104 0.24 0.76 -1.92
C ALA A 104 -0.48 -0.44 -1.27
N GLY A 105 -1.79 -0.47 -1.45
CA GLY A 105 -2.69 -1.54 -1.00
C GLY A 105 -3.10 -2.47 -2.14
N SER A 106 -4.39 -2.79 -2.27
CA SER A 106 -4.93 -3.59 -3.39
C SER A 106 -4.74 -2.89 -4.75
N GLY A 107 -4.94 -1.56 -4.79
CA GLY A 107 -4.48 -0.65 -5.83
C GLY A 107 -3.41 0.28 -5.26
N THR A 108 -3.06 1.34 -6.01
CA THR A 108 -2.13 2.38 -5.58
C THR A 108 -2.79 3.75 -5.67
N ALA A 109 -2.76 4.51 -4.57
CA ALA A 109 -3.21 5.90 -4.53
C ALA A 109 -2.04 6.82 -4.17
N CYS A 110 -2.00 8.02 -4.76
CA CYS A 110 -1.07 9.10 -4.42
C CYS A 110 -1.84 10.25 -3.79
N ILE A 111 -1.44 10.62 -2.58
CA ILE A 111 -2.05 11.67 -1.78
C ILE A 111 -0.98 12.74 -1.52
N LEU A 112 -1.30 13.99 -1.80
CA LEU A 112 -0.48 15.14 -1.39
C LEU A 112 -0.76 15.45 0.07
N SER A 113 0.28 15.53 0.87
CA SER A 113 0.26 16.15 2.20
C SER A 113 0.86 17.53 2.11
N LYS A 114 0.07 18.57 2.39
CA LYS A 114 0.52 19.96 2.37
C LYS A 114 -0.39 20.82 3.25
N ASP A 115 0.20 21.75 4.00
CA ASP A 115 -0.53 22.73 4.84
C ASP A 115 -1.55 22.08 5.81
N ASN A 116 -1.23 20.90 6.34
CA ASN A 116 -2.08 20.04 7.18
C ASN A 116 -3.32 19.46 6.47
N GLU A 117 -3.38 19.54 5.15
CA GLU A 117 -4.43 18.94 4.34
C GLU A 117 -3.90 17.71 3.58
N PHE A 118 -4.84 16.80 3.25
CA PHE A 118 -4.56 15.61 2.46
C PHE A 118 -5.45 15.61 1.22
N ILE A 119 -4.82 15.56 0.04
CA ILE A 119 -5.54 15.65 -1.23
C ILE A 119 -5.19 14.45 -2.10
N HIS A 120 -6.19 13.68 -2.51
CA HIS A 120 -5.98 12.62 -3.50
C HIS A 120 -5.61 13.24 -4.86
N CYS A 121 -4.41 12.95 -5.36
CA CYS A 121 -3.87 13.56 -6.57
C CYS A 121 -3.89 12.63 -7.78
N SER A 122 -3.64 11.34 -7.57
CA SER A 122 -3.54 10.35 -8.64
C SER A 122 -3.67 8.94 -8.07
N GLY A 123 -3.75 7.97 -8.95
CA GLY A 123 -3.77 6.55 -8.55
C GLY A 123 -3.89 5.62 -9.76
N THR A 124 -3.82 4.35 -9.48
CA THR A 124 -4.01 3.28 -10.47
C THR A 124 -4.65 2.07 -9.81
N GLY A 125 -5.42 1.29 -10.60
CA GLY A 125 -5.90 -0.01 -10.16
C GLY A 125 -4.80 -1.06 -10.01
N ILE A 126 -3.54 -0.71 -10.35
CA ILE A 126 -2.39 -1.62 -10.23
C ILE A 126 -1.82 -1.53 -8.81
N GLY A 127 -1.76 -2.67 -8.13
CA GLY A 127 -1.26 -2.78 -6.75
C GLY A 127 -1.17 -4.24 -6.31
N GLY A 128 -1.26 -4.48 -5.00
CA GLY A 128 -1.22 -5.84 -4.42
C GLY A 128 -2.31 -6.75 -4.95
N GLY A 129 -3.51 -6.23 -5.20
CA GLY A 129 -4.59 -6.99 -5.85
C GLY A 129 -4.21 -7.47 -7.25
N THR A 130 -3.45 -6.67 -8.00
CA THR A 130 -2.91 -7.07 -9.32
C THR A 130 -1.87 -8.17 -9.16
N VAL A 131 -0.97 -8.07 -8.17
CA VAL A 131 -0.01 -9.13 -7.86
C VAL A 131 -0.74 -10.44 -7.62
N LEU A 132 -1.71 -10.46 -6.71
CA LEU A 132 -2.45 -11.67 -6.35
C LEU A 132 -3.25 -12.23 -7.53
N GLY A 133 -3.94 -11.35 -8.27
CA GLY A 133 -4.78 -11.73 -9.42
C GLY A 133 -3.97 -12.33 -10.57
N LEU A 134 -2.88 -11.69 -10.97
CA LEU A 134 -1.99 -12.21 -12.02
C LEU A 134 -1.27 -13.48 -11.58
N SER A 135 -0.83 -13.56 -10.33
CA SER A 135 -0.22 -14.77 -9.78
C SER A 135 -1.22 -15.92 -9.73
N LYS A 136 -2.49 -15.67 -9.40
CA LYS A 136 -3.53 -16.70 -9.48
C LYS A 136 -3.70 -17.25 -10.89
N LEU A 137 -3.72 -16.38 -11.90
CA LEU A 137 -3.89 -16.75 -13.31
C LEU A 137 -2.66 -17.47 -13.89
N LEU A 138 -1.46 -16.99 -13.58
CA LEU A 138 -0.23 -17.44 -14.23
C LEU A 138 0.53 -18.50 -13.43
N LEU A 139 0.42 -18.48 -12.10
CA LEU A 139 1.17 -19.35 -11.17
C LEU A 139 0.27 -20.30 -10.38
N ASN A 140 -1.06 -20.16 -10.51
CA ASN A 140 -2.09 -20.91 -9.76
C ASN A 140 -1.98 -20.74 -8.23
N THR A 141 -1.44 -19.61 -7.76
CA THR A 141 -1.37 -19.23 -6.35
C THR A 141 -1.78 -17.79 -6.14
N SER A 142 -2.39 -17.48 -5.00
CA SER A 142 -2.66 -16.12 -4.51
C SER A 142 -2.12 -15.93 -3.09
N ASP A 143 -1.24 -16.83 -2.65
CA ASP A 143 -0.55 -16.70 -1.37
C ASP A 143 0.60 -15.70 -1.49
N PRO A 144 0.56 -14.56 -0.77
CA PRO A 144 1.60 -13.54 -0.84
C PRO A 144 2.98 -14.04 -0.43
N GLU A 145 3.06 -14.99 0.51
CA GLU A 145 4.33 -15.55 0.97
C GLU A 145 4.96 -16.43 -0.12
N GLU A 146 4.18 -17.31 -0.73
CA GLU A 146 4.64 -18.14 -1.85
C GLU A 146 5.09 -17.26 -3.02
N ILE A 147 4.30 -16.25 -3.38
CA ILE A 147 4.63 -15.32 -4.48
C ILE A 147 5.94 -14.58 -4.17
N GLY A 148 6.10 -14.09 -2.95
CA GLY A 148 7.33 -13.41 -2.52
C GLY A 148 8.56 -14.31 -2.55
N LEU A 149 8.43 -15.57 -2.14
CA LEU A 149 9.51 -16.55 -2.20
C LEU A 149 9.92 -16.90 -3.65
N LEU A 150 8.95 -17.11 -4.54
CA LEU A 150 9.20 -17.32 -5.97
C LEU A 150 9.93 -16.10 -6.58
N ALA A 151 9.43 -14.90 -6.33
CA ALA A 151 10.00 -13.68 -6.89
C ALA A 151 11.45 -13.43 -6.45
N LYS A 152 11.81 -13.81 -5.21
CA LYS A 152 13.21 -13.71 -4.71
C LYS A 152 14.18 -14.64 -5.44
N GLN A 153 13.69 -15.74 -6.00
CA GLN A 153 14.48 -16.70 -6.76
C GLN A 153 14.50 -16.39 -8.26
N GLY A 154 13.57 -15.55 -8.73
CA GLY A 154 13.39 -15.21 -10.13
C GLY A 154 14.27 -14.05 -10.59
N ASN A 155 14.36 -13.95 -11.92
CA ASN A 155 15.02 -12.85 -12.61
C ASN A 155 14.02 -12.19 -13.56
N THR A 156 13.77 -10.90 -13.39
CA THR A 156 12.86 -10.12 -14.25
C THR A 156 13.25 -10.20 -15.74
N ASN A 157 14.55 -10.33 -16.04
CA ASN A 157 15.03 -10.48 -17.42
C ASN A 157 14.55 -11.78 -18.09
N GLY A 158 14.03 -12.75 -17.35
CA GLY A 158 13.37 -13.94 -17.93
C GLY A 158 12.05 -13.60 -18.61
N VAL A 159 11.38 -12.52 -18.20
CA VAL A 159 10.08 -12.08 -18.75
C VAL A 159 10.13 -10.70 -19.41
N ASP A 160 10.95 -9.77 -18.92
CA ASP A 160 11.01 -8.38 -19.35
C ASP A 160 12.05 -8.19 -20.48
N LEU A 161 11.85 -7.17 -21.31
CA LEU A 161 12.92 -6.61 -22.15
C LEU A 161 13.54 -5.44 -21.40
N ILE A 162 14.86 -5.39 -21.35
CA ILE A 162 15.63 -4.29 -20.77
C ILE A 162 16.03 -3.27 -21.86
N ILE A 163 16.52 -2.09 -21.45
CA ILE A 163 16.94 -1.03 -22.36
C ILE A 163 17.96 -1.57 -23.38
N GLU A 164 18.94 -2.37 -22.96
CA GLU A 164 19.97 -2.96 -23.83
C GLU A 164 19.39 -3.87 -24.92
N ASP A 165 18.23 -4.49 -24.69
CA ASP A 165 17.56 -5.33 -25.69
C ASP A 165 16.86 -4.52 -26.82
N VAL A 166 16.53 -3.25 -26.56
CA VAL A 166 15.63 -2.48 -27.45
C VAL A 166 16.26 -1.19 -27.99
N VAL A 167 17.35 -0.72 -27.40
CA VAL A 167 18.01 0.54 -27.76
C VAL A 167 19.51 0.34 -27.92
N SER A 168 20.06 0.91 -29.00
CA SER A 168 21.51 0.77 -29.32
C SER A 168 22.43 1.66 -28.48
N GLY A 169 21.92 2.38 -27.47
CA GLY A 169 22.73 3.29 -26.66
C GLY A 169 22.06 3.70 -25.36
N PRO A 170 22.71 4.49 -24.51
CA PRO A 170 22.15 4.91 -23.25
C PRO A 170 20.95 5.83 -23.41
N ILE A 171 19.97 5.73 -22.52
CA ILE A 171 18.84 6.66 -22.41
C ILE A 171 19.05 7.55 -21.19
N GLY A 172 19.65 8.69 -21.39
CA GLY A 172 19.96 9.62 -20.29
C GLY A 172 20.82 8.94 -19.21
N LEU A 173 20.34 8.99 -17.95
CA LEU A 173 20.99 8.37 -16.78
C LEU A 173 20.47 6.97 -16.46
N LEU A 174 19.58 6.42 -17.28
CA LEU A 174 19.00 5.09 -17.02
C LEU A 174 20.04 3.98 -17.24
N PRO A 175 20.23 3.10 -16.25
CA PRO A 175 21.02 1.89 -16.41
C PRO A 175 20.51 1.04 -17.57
N LYS A 176 21.42 0.37 -18.28
CA LYS A 176 21.10 -0.44 -19.46
C LYS A 176 20.24 -1.67 -19.13
N ASP A 177 20.28 -2.14 -17.90
CA ASP A 177 19.50 -3.25 -17.34
C ASP A 177 18.12 -2.84 -16.81
N THR A 178 17.76 -1.54 -16.97
CA THR A 178 16.42 -1.06 -16.62
C THR A 178 15.37 -1.70 -17.55
N THR A 179 14.25 -2.18 -16.99
CA THR A 179 13.14 -2.71 -17.76
C THR A 179 12.60 -1.64 -18.73
N ALA A 180 12.58 -1.98 -20.02
CA ALA A 180 12.00 -1.17 -21.09
C ALA A 180 10.57 -1.61 -21.41
N VAL A 181 10.29 -2.93 -21.40
CA VAL A 181 8.97 -3.49 -21.68
C VAL A 181 8.69 -4.65 -20.73
N ASN A 182 7.80 -4.43 -19.76
CA ASN A 182 7.37 -5.50 -18.87
C ASN A 182 6.71 -6.64 -19.65
N PHE A 183 7.09 -7.88 -19.35
CA PHE A 183 6.66 -9.10 -20.04
C PHE A 183 6.94 -9.13 -21.55
N GLY A 184 7.72 -8.18 -22.06
CA GLY A 184 8.00 -8.05 -23.50
C GLY A 184 8.78 -9.21 -24.07
N ARG A 185 9.63 -9.89 -23.29
CA ARG A 185 10.42 -11.04 -23.74
C ARG A 185 9.55 -12.26 -24.01
N VAL A 186 8.50 -12.47 -23.22
CA VAL A 186 7.60 -13.63 -23.33
C VAL A 186 6.98 -13.74 -24.72
N SER A 187 6.66 -12.61 -25.34
CA SER A 187 6.09 -12.59 -26.70
C SER A 187 7.10 -12.95 -27.81
N LYS A 188 8.40 -12.99 -27.50
CA LYS A 188 9.49 -13.23 -28.47
C LYS A 188 10.15 -14.60 -28.31
N THR A 189 9.88 -15.31 -27.24
CA THR A 189 10.45 -16.64 -26.96
C THR A 189 9.43 -17.74 -27.22
N LYS A 190 9.91 -18.95 -27.56
CA LYS A 190 9.05 -20.13 -27.72
C LYS A 190 8.84 -20.86 -26.41
N GLU A 191 9.78 -20.76 -25.51
CA GLU A 191 9.75 -21.41 -24.21
C GLU A 191 9.07 -20.48 -23.20
N LEU A 192 8.26 -21.07 -22.34
CA LEU A 192 7.65 -20.32 -21.22
C LEU A 192 8.71 -20.04 -20.17
N PRO A 193 8.70 -18.86 -19.55
CA PRO A 193 9.61 -18.52 -18.47
C PRO A 193 9.32 -19.38 -17.23
N SER A 194 10.28 -19.43 -16.31
CA SER A 194 10.11 -20.11 -15.03
C SER A 194 9.02 -19.46 -14.18
N ARG A 195 8.45 -20.19 -13.21
CA ARG A 195 7.48 -19.64 -12.26
C ARG A 195 8.08 -18.48 -11.45
N GLU A 196 9.34 -18.62 -11.11
CA GLU A 196 10.14 -17.66 -10.36
C GLU A 196 10.28 -16.34 -11.14
N ASP A 197 10.62 -16.43 -12.43
CA ASP A 197 10.75 -15.25 -13.31
C ASP A 197 9.41 -14.54 -13.53
N ILE A 198 8.33 -15.32 -13.69
CA ILE A 198 6.97 -14.77 -13.80
C ILE A 198 6.60 -13.99 -12.52
N ALA A 199 6.86 -14.58 -11.34
CA ALA A 199 6.58 -13.92 -10.07
C ALA A 199 7.38 -12.62 -9.91
N ALA A 200 8.68 -12.66 -10.23
CA ALA A 200 9.55 -11.48 -10.23
C ALA A 200 9.04 -10.39 -11.17
N GLY A 201 8.65 -10.76 -12.41
CA GLY A 201 8.10 -9.84 -13.40
C GLY A 201 6.78 -9.20 -12.97
N ILE A 202 5.87 -9.95 -12.34
CA ILE A 202 4.59 -9.42 -11.83
C ILE A 202 4.86 -8.35 -10.76
N ILE A 203 5.72 -8.64 -9.78
CA ILE A 203 6.04 -7.69 -8.71
C ILE A 203 6.77 -6.47 -9.28
N ASN A 204 7.69 -6.67 -10.23
CA ASN A 204 8.40 -5.58 -10.91
C ASN A 204 7.45 -4.65 -11.68
N LEU A 205 6.51 -5.19 -12.45
CA LEU A 205 5.48 -4.42 -13.15
C LEU A 205 4.70 -3.52 -12.18
N VAL A 206 4.24 -4.07 -11.07
CA VAL A 206 3.49 -3.32 -10.06
C VAL A 206 4.37 -2.25 -9.40
N GLY A 207 5.59 -2.62 -9.01
CA GLY A 207 6.55 -1.72 -8.38
C GLY A 207 6.94 -0.54 -9.26
N GLN A 208 7.29 -0.81 -10.51
CA GLN A 208 7.65 0.23 -11.47
C GLN A 208 6.47 1.17 -11.78
N THR A 209 5.25 0.62 -11.90
CA THR A 209 4.06 1.45 -12.14
C THR A 209 3.80 2.38 -10.96
N ALA A 210 3.81 1.86 -9.74
CA ALA A 210 3.65 2.66 -8.53
C ALA A 210 4.73 3.74 -8.41
N ALA A 211 6.01 3.38 -8.65
CA ALA A 211 7.13 4.29 -8.59
C ALA A 211 7.03 5.41 -9.63
N ARG A 212 6.65 5.10 -10.86
CA ARG A 212 6.50 6.12 -11.93
C ARG A 212 5.38 7.11 -11.63
N ILE A 213 4.23 6.63 -11.15
CA ILE A 213 3.12 7.51 -10.76
C ILE A 213 3.54 8.38 -9.59
N ALA A 214 4.11 7.80 -8.53
CA ALA A 214 4.55 8.53 -7.35
C ALA A 214 5.55 9.64 -7.68
N THR A 215 6.58 9.33 -8.48
CA THR A 215 7.61 10.31 -8.85
C THR A 215 7.06 11.40 -9.78
N SER A 216 6.15 11.08 -10.70
CA SER A 216 5.51 12.06 -11.56
C SER A 216 4.64 13.04 -10.75
N VAL A 217 3.90 12.54 -9.79
CA VAL A 217 3.09 13.37 -8.87
C VAL A 217 4.00 14.24 -8.00
N ALA A 218 5.08 13.66 -7.44
CA ALA A 218 6.03 14.42 -6.61
C ALA A 218 6.69 15.56 -7.39
N LEU A 219 7.08 15.35 -8.65
CA LEU A 219 7.59 16.41 -9.52
C LEU A 219 6.56 17.52 -9.74
N THR A 220 5.30 17.16 -9.97
CA THR A 220 4.22 18.12 -10.21
C THR A 220 4.00 19.06 -9.01
N TYR A 221 4.09 18.52 -7.80
CA TYR A 221 3.86 19.28 -6.57
C TYR A 221 5.14 19.76 -5.89
N GLN A 222 6.30 19.56 -6.52
CA GLN A 222 7.62 19.93 -5.98
C GLN A 222 7.89 19.32 -4.59
N ALA A 223 7.35 18.12 -4.37
CA ALA A 223 7.57 17.37 -3.14
C ALA A 223 8.92 16.65 -3.22
N THR A 224 9.67 16.61 -2.11
CA THR A 224 10.96 15.92 -2.01
C THR A 224 10.83 14.57 -1.32
N ASP A 225 9.81 14.41 -0.50
CA ASP A 225 9.57 13.22 0.31
C ASP A 225 8.41 12.38 -0.27
N ILE A 226 8.64 11.08 -0.39
CA ILE A 226 7.63 10.10 -0.80
C ILE A 226 7.47 9.09 0.33
N ILE A 227 6.33 9.11 1.01
CA ILE A 227 6.01 8.20 2.11
C ILE A 227 5.21 7.03 1.54
N VAL A 228 5.71 5.81 1.68
CA VAL A 228 5.06 4.62 1.12
C VAL A 228 4.47 3.78 2.25
N VAL A 229 3.16 3.62 2.24
CA VAL A 229 2.39 2.85 3.23
C VAL A 229 1.54 1.78 2.53
N GLY A 230 0.92 0.91 3.29
CA GLY A 230 0.17 -0.24 2.79
C GLY A 230 0.99 -1.52 2.84
N ARG A 231 0.44 -2.64 2.31
CA ARG A 231 1.06 -3.97 2.40
C ARG A 231 2.00 -4.30 1.24
N THR A 232 1.76 -3.71 0.07
CA THR A 232 2.55 -4.02 -1.13
C THR A 232 4.06 -3.74 -0.96
N PRO A 233 4.52 -2.73 -0.15
CA PRO A 233 5.93 -2.52 0.15
C PRO A 233 6.64 -3.64 0.93
N THR A 234 5.90 -4.65 1.41
CA THR A 234 6.50 -5.84 2.02
C THR A 234 7.21 -6.74 0.99
N PHE A 235 6.88 -6.58 -0.30
CA PHE A 235 7.65 -7.20 -1.37
C PHE A 235 8.95 -6.42 -1.62
N ASP A 236 10.10 -7.05 -1.41
CA ASP A 236 11.42 -6.42 -1.54
C ASP A 236 11.63 -5.82 -2.93
N ASN A 237 11.18 -6.51 -3.98
CA ASN A 237 11.32 -6.03 -5.36
C ASN A 237 10.54 -4.74 -5.63
N LEU A 238 9.39 -4.55 -4.98
CA LEU A 238 8.62 -3.31 -5.11
C LEU A 238 9.33 -2.15 -4.41
N ARG A 239 9.86 -2.39 -3.21
CA ARG A 239 10.69 -1.41 -2.49
C ARG A 239 11.88 -0.99 -3.35
N SER A 240 12.62 -1.96 -3.93
CA SER A 240 13.75 -1.68 -4.81
C SER A 240 13.38 -0.84 -6.03
N SER A 241 12.21 -1.05 -6.63
CA SER A 241 11.74 -0.23 -7.76
C SER A 241 11.51 1.23 -7.38
N LEU A 242 10.98 1.48 -6.17
CA LEU A 242 10.80 2.84 -5.65
C LEU A 242 12.12 3.49 -5.29
N GLU A 243 13.05 2.76 -4.68
CA GLU A 243 14.38 3.26 -4.35
C GLU A 243 15.18 3.60 -5.62
N GLN A 244 15.14 2.77 -6.66
CA GLN A 244 15.78 3.06 -7.95
C GLN A 244 15.19 4.30 -8.62
N ALA A 245 13.86 4.45 -8.62
CA ALA A 245 13.21 5.65 -9.15
C ALA A 245 13.64 6.91 -8.39
N ALA A 246 13.83 6.83 -7.07
CA ALA A 246 14.30 7.92 -6.22
C ALA A 246 15.71 8.39 -6.60
N LEU A 247 16.64 7.45 -6.90
CA LEU A 247 18.01 7.78 -7.30
C LEU A 247 18.09 8.65 -8.56
N ILE A 248 17.14 8.45 -9.51
CA ILE A 248 17.12 9.19 -10.77
C ILE A 248 16.45 10.56 -10.60
N THR A 249 15.55 10.70 -9.64
CA THR A 249 14.65 11.86 -9.48
C THR A 249 14.97 12.73 -8.27
N ASN A 250 15.97 12.37 -7.47
CA ASN A 250 16.39 13.07 -6.24
C ASN A 250 15.29 13.20 -5.18
N PHE A 251 14.40 12.19 -5.08
CA PHE A 251 13.41 12.08 -4.01
C PHE A 251 13.94 11.23 -2.86
N THR A 252 13.37 11.44 -1.67
CA THR A 252 13.65 10.61 -0.49
C THR A 252 12.46 9.68 -0.22
N PRO A 253 12.56 8.36 -0.50
CA PRO A 253 11.50 7.42 -0.16
C PRO A 253 11.58 7.04 1.31
N HIS A 254 10.43 7.09 1.99
CA HIS A 254 10.25 6.68 3.37
C HIS A 254 9.35 5.43 3.41
N PHE A 255 9.84 4.36 4.01
CA PHE A 255 9.08 3.12 4.26
C PHE A 255 8.90 2.96 5.77
N PRO A 256 7.92 3.62 6.37
CA PRO A 256 7.76 3.59 7.81
C PRO A 256 7.43 2.17 8.29
N LYS A 257 7.98 1.80 9.46
CA LYS A 257 7.58 0.57 10.14
C LYS A 257 6.08 0.65 10.43
N ASN A 258 5.39 -0.48 10.28
CA ASN A 258 3.96 -0.58 10.50
C ASN A 258 3.11 0.22 9.48
N GLY A 259 3.66 0.53 8.31
CA GLY A 259 2.95 1.22 7.24
C GLY A 259 1.72 0.48 6.73
N GLU A 260 1.62 -0.82 6.96
CA GLU A 260 0.50 -1.67 6.55
C GLU A 260 -0.83 -1.31 7.21
N TYR A 261 -0.81 -0.74 8.42
CA TYR A 261 -2.02 -0.28 9.09
C TYR A 261 -2.09 1.26 9.27
N ALA A 262 -1.40 2.00 8.41
CA ALA A 262 -1.40 3.47 8.48
C ALA A 262 -2.81 4.07 8.47
N SER A 263 -3.72 3.57 7.62
CA SER A 263 -5.11 4.05 7.56
C SER A 263 -5.86 3.86 8.87
N ALA A 264 -5.75 2.67 9.48
CA ALA A 264 -6.38 2.42 10.78
C ALA A 264 -5.80 3.34 11.87
N LEU A 265 -4.48 3.58 11.86
CA LEU A 265 -3.83 4.50 12.80
C LEU A 265 -4.31 5.94 12.60
N GLY A 266 -4.39 6.41 11.36
CA GLY A 266 -4.91 7.74 11.07
C GLY A 266 -6.37 7.91 11.48
N ALA A 267 -7.22 6.91 11.23
CA ALA A 267 -8.60 6.91 11.68
C ALA A 267 -8.69 6.97 13.22
N LEU A 268 -7.83 6.25 13.94
CA LEU A 268 -7.74 6.30 15.39
C LEU A 268 -7.37 7.70 15.90
N ILE A 269 -6.44 8.38 15.25
CA ILE A 269 -5.97 9.72 15.62
C ILE A 269 -7.05 10.77 15.34
N ILE A 270 -7.67 10.74 14.16
CA ILE A 270 -8.67 11.73 13.74
C ILE A 270 -9.96 11.60 14.56
N GLY A 271 -10.45 10.39 14.76
CA GLY A 271 -11.68 10.15 15.51
C GLY A 271 -11.61 10.52 17.00
N ASN A 272 -10.44 10.96 17.47
CA ASN A 272 -10.21 11.43 18.83
C ASN A 272 -10.20 12.95 18.99
N LYS A 273 -10.30 13.68 17.88
CA LYS A 273 -10.41 15.14 17.86
C LYS A 273 -11.86 15.56 17.97
#